data_c90600905e9064cc2a1d484b417b222f
#
_entry.id   c90600905e9064cc2a1d484b417b222f
#
_cell.length_a   1.000
_cell.length_b   1.000
_cell.length_c   1.000
_cell.angle_alpha   90.00
_cell.angle_beta   90.00
_cell.angle_gamma   90.00
#
_symmetry.space_group_name_H-M   'P 1'
#
loop_
_entity.id
_entity.type
_entity.pdbx_description
1 polymer ?
#
loop_
_entity_poly.entity_id
_entity_poly.type
_entity_poly.pdbx_seq_one_letter_code
_entity_poly.pdbx_strand_id
1 'polypeptide(L)'
;MSSLLRATGPFAQPNVRWYAWFTTLFNARFYYPILAILFLDLGLTLSQFVTLNAIWAATIFLAEVPSGALADLIGRRKLLITAAGLMVLEMLVLLVAPKDAGLWLFGFCVVNRVLSGLAEAAASGADEALAFDSLEKEEDWDEVLETTFKLRSSAMVVAMVVGALVYDAGAIGLNAEFAHRLPIVFCFFQAIAAFLISLRFQEFNGGDKAAGLMAIFKQTWSAAKWVITTKVAILMVVGGLLIDGVVRNFATINSEYYRVIEIPTYTFGFIAAGSAILGVYLPRLSRYLVGAYTPLTNFVLIAGWSFLCLYALGQTWAYWGVLPGIGVMAGMSHLGFLMSRYLNGLADSHQRATVLSVKG
;
A
#
# COMPACT_ATOMS: atom_id res chain seq x y z
N MET A 1 8.38 18.46 -9.79
CA MET A 1 7.00 18.69 -10.31
C MET A 1 6.96 19.53 -11.59
N SER A 2 7.70 20.65 -11.69
CA SER A 2 7.77 21.43 -12.94
C SER A 2 8.38 20.67 -14.11
N SER A 3 9.41 19.85 -13.88
CA SER A 3 10.05 18.99 -14.89
C SER A 3 9.07 17.93 -15.45
N LEU A 4 8.26 17.31 -14.59
CA LEU A 4 7.23 16.35 -15.01
C LEU A 4 6.17 16.99 -15.90
N LEU A 5 5.63 18.16 -15.51
CA LEU A 5 4.59 18.86 -16.27
C LEU A 5 5.10 19.39 -17.61
N ARG A 6 6.36 19.80 -17.69
CA ARG A 6 7.00 20.32 -18.92
C ARG A 6 7.65 19.22 -19.76
N ALA A 7 7.65 17.97 -19.32
CA ALA A 7 8.34 16.85 -19.94
C ALA A 7 9.83 17.13 -20.21
N THR A 8 10.53 17.66 -19.19
CA THR A 8 11.96 18.01 -19.25
C THR A 8 12.79 17.14 -18.30
N GLY A 9 14.10 17.08 -18.47
CA GLY A 9 14.97 16.22 -17.67
C GLY A 9 14.58 14.75 -17.84
N PRO A 10 14.64 13.92 -16.77
CA PRO A 10 14.29 12.52 -16.87
C PRO A 10 12.85 12.25 -17.34
N PHE A 11 11.93 13.20 -17.14
CA PHE A 11 10.53 13.10 -17.57
C PHE A 11 10.32 13.42 -19.06
N ALA A 12 11.36 13.76 -19.82
CA ALA A 12 11.31 13.79 -21.29
C ALA A 12 11.07 12.36 -21.82
N GLN A 13 11.60 11.35 -21.13
CA GLN A 13 11.37 9.94 -21.46
C GLN A 13 9.90 9.55 -21.21
N PRO A 14 9.18 9.02 -22.22
CA PRO A 14 7.75 8.71 -22.09
C PRO A 14 7.44 7.75 -20.93
N ASN A 15 8.19 6.66 -20.79
CA ASN A 15 7.94 5.66 -19.75
C ASN A 15 8.11 6.24 -18.33
N VAL A 16 9.13 7.08 -18.11
CA VAL A 16 9.38 7.74 -16.82
C VAL A 16 8.22 8.69 -16.44
N ARG A 17 7.75 9.46 -17.44
CA ARG A 17 6.62 10.36 -17.24
C ARG A 17 5.32 9.61 -16.96
N TRP A 18 5.04 8.54 -17.73
CA TRP A 18 3.84 7.74 -17.53
C TRP A 18 3.88 6.92 -16.24
N TYR A 19 5.07 6.50 -15.79
CA TYR A 19 5.27 5.88 -14.47
C TYR A 19 4.79 6.79 -13.35
N ALA A 20 5.21 8.06 -13.32
CA ALA A 20 4.81 8.99 -12.28
C ALA A 20 3.28 9.17 -12.19
N TRP A 21 2.59 9.26 -13.33
CA TRP A 21 1.13 9.35 -13.37
C TRP A 21 0.45 8.03 -13.05
N PHE A 22 0.95 6.92 -13.59
CA PHE A 22 0.41 5.59 -13.35
C PHE A 22 0.43 5.24 -11.87
N THR A 23 1.59 5.29 -11.24
CA THR A 23 1.73 4.94 -9.82
C THR A 23 0.94 5.88 -8.90
N THR A 24 0.78 7.15 -9.30
CA THR A 24 -0.07 8.10 -8.58
C THR A 24 -1.54 7.71 -8.64
N LEU A 25 -2.07 7.43 -9.81
CA LEU A 25 -3.47 7.04 -9.98
C LEU A 25 -3.74 5.62 -9.48
N PHE A 26 -2.77 4.73 -9.58
CA PHE A 26 -2.92 3.36 -9.10
C PHE A 26 -3.02 3.27 -7.56
N ASN A 27 -2.36 4.17 -6.83
CA ASN A 27 -2.26 4.13 -5.37
C ASN A 27 -3.22 5.07 -4.63
N ALA A 28 -3.69 6.17 -5.21
CA ALA A 28 -4.52 7.16 -4.52
C ALA A 28 -5.99 6.70 -4.43
N ARG A 29 -6.34 5.91 -3.43
CA ARG A 29 -7.70 5.35 -3.25
C ARG A 29 -8.56 6.27 -2.38
N PHE A 30 -9.71 6.68 -2.88
CA PHE A 30 -10.66 7.55 -2.16
C PHE A 30 -11.30 6.87 -0.95
N TYR A 31 -11.42 5.55 -0.95
CA TYR A 31 -12.06 4.80 0.14
C TYR A 31 -11.12 4.40 1.28
N TYR A 32 -9.82 4.65 1.20
CA TYR A 32 -8.89 4.23 2.28
C TYR A 32 -9.25 4.76 3.67
N PRO A 33 -9.62 6.04 3.88
CA PRO A 33 -9.92 6.53 5.22
C PRO A 33 -11.22 5.96 5.82
N ILE A 34 -12.07 5.37 4.98
CA ILE A 34 -13.39 4.82 5.35
C ILE A 34 -13.48 3.32 5.06
N LEU A 35 -12.34 2.64 4.88
CA LEU A 35 -12.29 1.28 4.32
C LEU A 35 -13.18 0.30 5.08
N ALA A 36 -13.06 0.20 6.41
CA ALA A 36 -13.85 -0.75 7.19
C ALA A 36 -15.34 -0.39 7.14
N ILE A 37 -15.70 0.86 7.45
CA ILE A 37 -17.11 1.27 7.47
C ILE A 37 -17.79 1.12 6.10
N LEU A 38 -17.08 1.33 5.01
CA LEU A 38 -17.59 1.11 3.66
C LEU A 38 -18.09 -0.33 3.46
N PHE A 39 -17.30 -1.32 3.86
CA PHE A 39 -17.68 -2.73 3.75
C PHE A 39 -18.77 -3.13 4.75
N LEU A 40 -18.72 -2.60 5.96
CA LEU A 40 -19.74 -2.84 7.00
C LEU A 40 -21.08 -2.24 6.59
N ASP A 41 -21.11 -1.02 6.02
CA ASP A 41 -22.33 -0.35 5.58
C ASP A 41 -22.92 -0.96 4.29
N LEU A 42 -22.13 -1.78 3.55
CA LEU A 42 -22.66 -2.65 2.50
C LEU A 42 -23.38 -3.88 3.06
N GLY A 43 -23.21 -4.21 4.35
CA GLY A 43 -23.88 -5.32 5.03
C GLY A 43 -22.96 -6.47 5.45
N LEU A 44 -21.63 -6.28 5.43
CA LEU A 44 -20.68 -7.26 5.97
C LEU A 44 -20.52 -7.14 7.48
N THR A 45 -20.22 -8.25 8.13
CA THR A 45 -19.76 -8.25 9.52
C THR A 45 -18.27 -7.88 9.60
N LEU A 46 -17.82 -7.40 10.76
CA LEU A 46 -16.41 -7.11 11.01
C LEU A 46 -15.52 -8.36 10.79
N SER A 47 -16.00 -9.54 11.20
CA SER A 47 -15.28 -10.82 10.98
C SER A 47 -15.10 -11.13 9.48
N GLN A 48 -16.15 -10.93 8.69
CA GLN A 48 -16.08 -11.09 7.23
C GLN A 48 -15.09 -10.09 6.62
N PHE A 49 -15.10 -8.83 7.04
CA PHE A 49 -14.17 -7.81 6.58
C PHE A 49 -12.70 -8.18 6.90
N VAL A 50 -12.41 -8.64 8.12
CA VAL A 50 -11.06 -9.12 8.50
C VAL A 50 -10.65 -10.32 7.65
N THR A 51 -11.56 -11.26 7.41
CA THR A 51 -11.32 -12.41 6.52
C THR A 51 -10.99 -11.97 5.08
N LEU A 52 -11.70 -10.97 4.56
CA LEU A 52 -11.41 -10.39 3.23
C LEU A 52 -10.01 -9.78 3.15
N ASN A 53 -9.54 -9.11 4.20
CA ASN A 53 -8.18 -8.57 4.25
C ASN A 53 -7.13 -9.69 4.31
N ALA A 54 -7.40 -10.79 5.02
CA ALA A 54 -6.55 -11.97 5.01
C ALA A 54 -6.48 -12.63 3.61
N ILE A 55 -7.61 -12.71 2.89
CA ILE A 55 -7.66 -13.21 1.49
C ILE A 55 -6.83 -12.30 0.58
N TRP A 56 -6.96 -10.98 0.71
CA TRP A 56 -6.17 -10.02 -0.06
C TRP A 56 -4.66 -10.17 0.17
N ALA A 57 -4.24 -10.25 1.43
CA ALA A 57 -2.84 -10.44 1.79
C ALA A 57 -2.28 -11.78 1.28
N ALA A 58 -3.05 -12.87 1.42
CA ALA A 58 -2.68 -14.19 0.90
C ALA A 58 -2.56 -14.17 -0.63
N THR A 59 -3.45 -13.45 -1.33
CA THR A 59 -3.40 -13.31 -2.79
C THR A 59 -2.14 -12.59 -3.23
N ILE A 60 -1.77 -11.47 -2.59
CA ILE A 60 -0.52 -10.76 -2.90
C ILE A 60 0.67 -11.69 -2.69
N PHE A 61 0.76 -12.30 -1.50
CA PHE A 61 1.88 -13.19 -1.15
C PHE A 61 2.06 -14.33 -2.16
N LEU A 62 0.98 -14.97 -2.59
CA LEU A 62 1.02 -16.06 -3.57
C LEU A 62 1.30 -15.60 -5.00
N ALA A 63 0.88 -14.37 -5.35
CA ALA A 63 0.99 -13.84 -6.71
C ALA A 63 2.29 -13.08 -6.96
N GLU A 64 2.99 -12.59 -5.94
CA GLU A 64 4.15 -11.70 -6.10
C GLU A 64 5.31 -12.37 -6.83
N VAL A 65 5.67 -13.60 -6.47
CA VAL A 65 6.73 -14.36 -7.17
C VAL A 65 6.31 -14.74 -8.61
N PRO A 66 5.10 -15.29 -8.85
CA PRO A 66 4.63 -15.54 -10.21
C PRO A 66 4.54 -14.28 -11.08
N SER A 67 4.16 -13.13 -10.52
CA SER A 67 4.04 -11.88 -11.29
C SER A 67 5.39 -11.37 -11.81
N GLY A 68 6.44 -11.45 -10.99
CA GLY A 68 7.80 -11.11 -11.41
C GLY A 68 8.25 -11.97 -12.59
N ALA A 69 8.02 -13.29 -12.50
CA ALA A 69 8.31 -14.20 -13.59
C ALA A 69 7.46 -13.96 -14.85
N LEU A 70 6.21 -13.57 -14.67
CA LEU A 70 5.33 -13.20 -15.77
C LEU A 70 5.80 -11.91 -16.47
N ALA A 71 6.34 -10.94 -15.71
CA ALA A 71 6.97 -9.74 -16.27
C ALA A 71 8.08 -10.07 -17.26
N ASP A 72 8.89 -11.08 -16.93
CA ASP A 72 9.97 -11.53 -17.80
C ASP A 72 9.48 -12.27 -19.05
N LEU A 73 8.37 -13.00 -18.96
CA LEU A 73 7.81 -13.80 -20.05
C LEU A 73 7.01 -12.97 -21.05
N ILE A 74 6.10 -12.13 -20.57
CA ILE A 74 5.17 -11.38 -21.43
C ILE A 74 5.59 -9.92 -21.67
N GLY A 75 6.56 -9.43 -20.91
CA GLY A 75 7.03 -8.05 -20.89
C GLY A 75 6.35 -7.20 -19.82
N ARG A 76 7.10 -6.25 -19.25
CA ARG A 76 6.62 -5.39 -18.14
C ARG A 76 5.45 -4.51 -18.54
N ARG A 77 5.45 -3.98 -19.76
CA ARG A 77 4.33 -3.18 -20.30
C ARG A 77 3.01 -3.96 -20.26
N LYS A 78 3.00 -5.18 -20.76
CA LYS A 78 1.78 -5.99 -20.79
C LYS A 78 1.30 -6.33 -19.38
N LEU A 79 2.24 -6.58 -18.46
CA LEU A 79 1.91 -6.83 -17.05
C LEU A 79 1.26 -5.62 -16.40
N LEU A 80 1.77 -4.40 -16.63
CA LEU A 80 1.17 -3.15 -16.12
C LEU A 80 -0.22 -2.88 -16.70
N ILE A 81 -0.44 -3.19 -17.99
CA ILE A 81 -1.77 -3.11 -18.61
C ILE A 81 -2.72 -4.11 -17.94
N THR A 82 -2.25 -5.32 -17.66
CA THR A 82 -3.04 -6.34 -16.94
C THR A 82 -3.36 -5.89 -15.52
N ALA A 83 -2.38 -5.36 -14.77
CA ALA A 83 -2.59 -4.82 -13.42
C ALA A 83 -3.67 -3.72 -13.40
N ALA A 84 -3.57 -2.76 -14.32
CA ALA A 84 -4.57 -1.69 -14.43
C ALA A 84 -5.94 -2.21 -14.86
N GLY A 85 -6.01 -3.19 -15.75
CA GLY A 85 -7.26 -3.86 -16.14
C GLY A 85 -7.91 -4.59 -14.97
N LEU A 86 -7.12 -5.31 -14.17
CA LEU A 86 -7.60 -5.95 -12.92
C LEU A 86 -8.13 -4.92 -11.93
N MET A 87 -7.47 -3.74 -11.81
CA MET A 87 -7.96 -2.64 -10.97
C MET A 87 -9.32 -2.11 -11.45
N VAL A 88 -9.54 -1.98 -12.75
CA VAL A 88 -10.86 -1.58 -13.29
C VAL A 88 -11.92 -2.63 -12.93
N LEU A 89 -11.61 -3.92 -13.12
CA LEU A 89 -12.52 -5.01 -12.77
C LEU A 89 -12.79 -5.08 -11.25
N GLU A 90 -11.77 -4.89 -10.43
CA GLU A 90 -11.88 -4.80 -8.97
C GLU A 90 -12.90 -3.75 -8.56
N MET A 91 -12.77 -2.54 -9.11
CA MET A 91 -13.68 -1.44 -8.79
C MET A 91 -15.08 -1.66 -9.35
N LEU A 92 -15.20 -2.23 -10.55
CA LEU A 92 -16.49 -2.57 -11.13
C LEU A 92 -17.24 -3.58 -10.27
N VAL A 93 -16.57 -4.66 -9.84
CA VAL A 93 -17.16 -5.69 -8.96
C VAL A 93 -17.67 -5.07 -7.67
N LEU A 94 -16.89 -4.18 -7.05
CA LEU A 94 -17.31 -3.52 -5.82
C LEU A 94 -18.47 -2.52 -6.05
N LEU A 95 -18.49 -1.85 -7.19
CA LEU A 95 -19.53 -0.88 -7.56
C LEU A 95 -20.89 -1.56 -7.75
N VAL A 96 -20.92 -2.76 -8.35
CA VAL A 96 -22.15 -3.52 -8.60
C VAL A 96 -22.50 -4.50 -7.47
N ALA A 97 -21.70 -4.56 -6.42
CA ALA A 97 -21.94 -5.45 -5.28
C ALA A 97 -23.31 -5.14 -4.64
N PRO A 98 -24.19 -6.17 -4.47
CA PRO A 98 -25.51 -5.99 -3.91
C PRO A 98 -25.42 -5.72 -2.40
N LYS A 99 -26.07 -4.65 -1.93
CA LYS A 99 -26.12 -4.33 -0.51
C LYS A 99 -27.00 -5.33 0.25
N ASP A 100 -26.61 -5.67 1.48
CA ASP A 100 -27.36 -6.53 2.41
C ASP A 100 -27.72 -7.93 1.84
N ALA A 101 -26.97 -8.40 0.84
CA ALA A 101 -27.24 -9.66 0.16
C ALA A 101 -26.55 -10.88 0.80
N GLY A 102 -26.10 -10.78 2.04
CA GLY A 102 -25.53 -11.89 2.80
C GLY A 102 -24.32 -12.57 2.10
N LEU A 103 -24.46 -13.86 1.79
CA LEU A 103 -23.37 -14.63 1.19
C LEU A 103 -23.01 -14.16 -0.24
N TRP A 104 -23.97 -13.64 -1.00
CA TRP A 104 -23.69 -13.07 -2.33
C TRP A 104 -22.81 -11.83 -2.23
N LEU A 105 -23.12 -10.91 -1.32
CA LEU A 105 -22.26 -9.75 -1.07
C LEU A 105 -20.84 -10.19 -0.68
N PHE A 106 -20.73 -11.15 0.24
CA PHE A 106 -19.43 -11.68 0.64
C PHE A 106 -18.65 -12.23 -0.55
N GLY A 107 -19.31 -13.00 -1.44
CA GLY A 107 -18.72 -13.53 -2.66
C GLY A 107 -18.20 -12.43 -3.60
N PHE A 108 -18.98 -11.35 -3.83
CA PHE A 108 -18.53 -10.18 -4.60
C PHE A 108 -17.28 -9.54 -3.97
N CYS A 109 -17.29 -9.41 -2.65
CA CYS A 109 -16.15 -8.82 -1.92
C CYS A 109 -14.90 -9.74 -1.95
N VAL A 110 -15.06 -11.07 -1.94
CA VAL A 110 -13.94 -12.01 -2.14
C VAL A 110 -13.33 -11.83 -3.53
N VAL A 111 -14.15 -11.77 -4.58
CA VAL A 111 -13.67 -11.53 -5.95
C VAL A 111 -12.94 -10.18 -6.03
N ASN A 112 -13.52 -9.12 -5.44
CA ASN A 112 -12.86 -7.82 -5.35
C ASN A 112 -11.47 -7.91 -4.68
N ARG A 113 -11.35 -8.59 -3.54
CA ARG A 113 -10.08 -8.73 -2.82
C ARG A 113 -9.04 -9.54 -3.59
N VAL A 114 -9.45 -10.60 -4.26
CA VAL A 114 -8.57 -11.40 -5.13
C VAL A 114 -8.10 -10.56 -6.33
N LEU A 115 -8.99 -9.86 -7.02
CA LEU A 115 -8.61 -8.98 -8.14
C LEU A 115 -7.66 -7.87 -7.68
N SER A 116 -7.94 -7.26 -6.51
CA SER A 116 -7.08 -6.25 -5.90
C SER A 116 -5.69 -6.77 -5.59
N GLY A 117 -5.59 -7.95 -4.96
CA GLY A 117 -4.30 -8.57 -4.64
C GLY A 117 -3.50 -8.94 -5.89
N LEU A 118 -4.16 -9.45 -6.93
CA LEU A 118 -3.52 -9.75 -8.22
C LEU A 118 -3.05 -8.48 -8.94
N ALA A 119 -3.84 -7.40 -8.90
CA ALA A 119 -3.48 -6.12 -9.50
C ALA A 119 -2.24 -5.52 -8.81
N GLU A 120 -2.21 -5.56 -7.47
CA GLU A 120 -1.08 -5.07 -6.68
C GLU A 120 0.20 -5.86 -6.96
N ALA A 121 0.12 -7.21 -6.90
CA ALA A 121 1.25 -8.08 -7.21
C ALA A 121 1.77 -7.92 -8.65
N ALA A 122 0.87 -7.69 -9.61
CA ALA A 122 1.26 -7.51 -11.02
C ALA A 122 1.91 -6.13 -11.28
N ALA A 123 1.54 -5.09 -10.53
CA ALA A 123 2.16 -3.77 -10.63
C ALA A 123 3.48 -3.68 -9.87
N SER A 124 3.62 -4.42 -8.76
CA SER A 124 4.75 -4.38 -7.84
C SER A 124 6.08 -4.61 -8.56
N GLY A 125 6.95 -3.62 -8.50
CA GLY A 125 8.29 -3.65 -9.09
C GLY A 125 8.34 -3.57 -10.62
N ALA A 126 7.27 -3.91 -11.35
CA ALA A 126 7.25 -3.85 -12.80
C ALA A 126 7.21 -2.41 -13.32
N ASP A 127 6.53 -1.53 -12.62
CA ASP A 127 6.39 -0.11 -12.93
C ASP A 127 7.72 0.65 -12.69
N GLU A 128 8.34 0.45 -11.54
CA GLU A 128 9.63 1.04 -11.20
C GLU A 128 10.72 0.55 -12.15
N ALA A 129 10.77 -0.77 -12.40
CA ALA A 129 11.77 -1.37 -13.28
C ALA A 129 11.64 -0.89 -14.74
N LEU A 130 10.40 -0.75 -15.26
CA LEU A 130 10.19 -0.21 -16.61
C LEU A 130 10.64 1.25 -16.71
N ALA A 131 10.37 2.06 -15.68
CA ALA A 131 10.77 3.46 -15.65
C ALA A 131 12.29 3.61 -15.54
N PHE A 132 12.92 2.84 -14.63
CA PHE A 132 14.36 2.85 -14.43
C PHE A 132 15.13 2.46 -15.68
N ASP A 133 14.75 1.35 -16.33
CA ASP A 133 15.39 0.87 -17.56
C ASP A 133 15.21 1.85 -18.73
N SER A 134 14.24 2.75 -18.66
CA SER A 134 13.98 3.77 -19.70
C SER A 134 14.77 5.07 -19.49
N LEU A 135 15.55 5.19 -18.40
CA LEU A 135 16.38 6.36 -18.16
C LEU A 135 17.63 6.37 -19.07
N GLU A 136 18.06 7.55 -19.48
CA GLU A 136 19.34 7.74 -20.17
C GLU A 136 20.51 7.72 -19.20
N LYS A 137 20.27 8.17 -17.95
CA LYS A 137 21.27 8.22 -16.87
C LYS A 137 20.66 7.66 -15.59
N GLU A 138 21.30 6.66 -15.01
CA GLU A 138 20.85 6.09 -13.74
C GLU A 138 20.84 7.10 -12.59
N GLU A 139 21.70 8.12 -12.64
CA GLU A 139 21.80 9.19 -11.65
C GLU A 139 20.51 10.02 -11.54
N ASP A 140 19.71 10.07 -12.60
CA ASP A 140 18.43 10.81 -12.65
C ASP A 140 17.32 10.09 -11.87
N TRP A 141 17.53 8.84 -11.44
CA TRP A 141 16.52 8.03 -10.73
C TRP A 141 16.07 8.66 -9.41
N ASP A 142 16.98 9.28 -8.69
CA ASP A 142 16.64 9.95 -7.41
C ASP A 142 15.66 11.11 -7.62
N GLU A 143 15.79 11.90 -8.71
CA GLU A 143 14.85 12.97 -9.07
C GLU A 143 13.46 12.38 -9.43
N VAL A 144 13.45 11.25 -10.16
CA VAL A 144 12.21 10.56 -10.53
C VAL A 144 11.49 10.05 -9.28
N LEU A 145 12.19 9.36 -8.40
CA LEU A 145 11.62 8.85 -7.14
C LEU A 145 11.07 9.98 -6.27
N GLU A 146 11.85 11.06 -6.06
CA GLU A 146 11.43 12.20 -5.24
C GLU A 146 10.18 12.88 -5.81
N THR A 147 10.16 13.13 -7.11
CA THR A 147 9.03 13.80 -7.78
C THR A 147 7.79 12.92 -7.76
N THR A 148 7.94 11.63 -8.06
CA THR A 148 6.84 10.66 -8.05
C THR A 148 6.28 10.47 -6.64
N PHE A 149 7.14 10.37 -5.63
CA PHE A 149 6.72 10.26 -4.23
C PHE A 149 5.91 11.48 -3.79
N LYS A 150 6.37 12.69 -4.11
CA LYS A 150 5.64 13.94 -3.80
C LYS A 150 4.28 13.99 -4.48
N LEU A 151 4.21 13.62 -5.77
CA LEU A 151 2.97 13.62 -6.54
C LEU A 151 1.98 12.59 -5.96
N ARG A 152 2.43 11.35 -5.75
CA ARG A 152 1.62 10.26 -5.20
C ARG A 152 1.10 10.60 -3.80
N SER A 153 1.97 11.09 -2.92
CA SER A 153 1.58 11.46 -1.55
C SER A 153 0.57 12.60 -1.53
N SER A 154 0.76 13.62 -2.39
CA SER A 154 -0.20 14.73 -2.49
C SER A 154 -1.55 14.26 -3.02
N ALA A 155 -1.57 13.43 -4.06
CA ALA A 155 -2.80 12.86 -4.62
C ALA A 155 -3.52 11.95 -3.61
N MET A 156 -2.77 11.16 -2.84
CA MET A 156 -3.32 10.30 -1.80
C MET A 156 -3.98 11.11 -0.67
N VAL A 157 -3.35 12.20 -0.21
CA VAL A 157 -3.94 13.11 0.77
C VAL A 157 -5.25 13.71 0.25
N VAL A 158 -5.26 14.20 -0.99
CA VAL A 158 -6.47 14.75 -1.63
C VAL A 158 -7.55 13.67 -1.74
N ALA A 159 -7.21 12.48 -2.21
CA ALA A 159 -8.15 11.37 -2.35
C ALA A 159 -8.77 10.96 -1.01
N MET A 160 -7.96 10.88 0.06
CA MET A 160 -8.44 10.55 1.40
C MET A 160 -9.42 11.60 1.94
N VAL A 161 -9.09 12.89 1.79
CA VAL A 161 -9.97 13.97 2.27
C VAL A 161 -11.27 14.00 1.48
N VAL A 162 -11.18 13.99 0.14
CA VAL A 162 -12.37 13.99 -0.73
C VAL A 162 -13.21 12.74 -0.49
N GLY A 163 -12.59 11.56 -0.36
CA GLY A 163 -13.29 10.31 -0.13
C GLY A 163 -14.14 10.30 1.14
N ALA A 164 -13.59 10.78 2.27
CA ALA A 164 -14.36 10.89 3.52
C ALA A 164 -15.48 11.94 3.43
N LEU A 165 -15.21 13.09 2.81
CA LEU A 165 -16.22 14.16 2.63
C LEU A 165 -17.41 13.71 1.78
N VAL A 166 -17.16 13.05 0.64
CA VAL A 166 -18.26 12.60 -0.23
C VAL A 166 -19.00 11.41 0.35
N TYR A 167 -18.35 10.58 1.14
CA TYR A 167 -19.00 9.48 1.85
C TYR A 167 -20.02 9.98 2.86
N ASP A 168 -19.70 11.07 3.58
CA ASP A 168 -20.57 11.69 4.57
C ASP A 168 -21.55 12.72 3.96
N ALA A 169 -21.58 12.86 2.65
CA ALA A 169 -22.43 13.85 1.97
C ALA A 169 -23.96 13.58 2.13
N GLY A 170 -24.34 12.41 2.65
CA GLY A 170 -25.69 12.16 3.14
C GLY A 170 -26.15 13.14 4.23
N ALA A 171 -25.22 13.61 5.07
CA ALA A 171 -25.51 14.60 6.12
C ALA A 171 -25.91 15.98 5.57
N ILE A 172 -25.57 16.31 4.33
CA ILE A 172 -25.89 17.58 3.65
C ILE A 172 -27.01 17.43 2.61
N GLY A 173 -27.78 16.33 2.67
CA GLY A 173 -29.02 16.17 1.87
C GLY A 173 -28.87 15.29 0.63
N LEU A 174 -27.74 14.68 0.33
CA LEU A 174 -27.63 13.64 -0.69
C LEU A 174 -28.27 12.33 -0.18
N ASN A 175 -28.75 11.49 -1.11
CA ASN A 175 -29.15 10.15 -0.73
C ASN A 175 -27.96 9.42 -0.12
N ALA A 176 -28.10 8.93 1.12
CA ALA A 176 -27.02 8.31 1.87
C ALA A 176 -26.43 7.07 1.15
N GLU A 177 -27.26 6.25 0.53
CA GLU A 177 -26.80 5.07 -0.22
C GLU A 177 -25.96 5.47 -1.44
N PHE A 178 -26.34 6.53 -2.14
CA PHE A 178 -25.57 7.09 -3.24
C PHE A 178 -24.24 7.70 -2.74
N ALA A 179 -24.28 8.48 -1.64
CA ALA A 179 -23.09 9.08 -1.04
C ALA A 179 -22.05 8.02 -0.65
N HIS A 180 -22.48 6.91 -0.04
CA HIS A 180 -21.61 5.80 0.35
C HIS A 180 -20.93 5.11 -0.86
N ARG A 181 -21.51 5.17 -2.05
CA ARG A 181 -20.91 4.62 -3.27
C ARG A 181 -19.98 5.58 -4.01
N LEU A 182 -20.03 6.89 -3.74
CA LEU A 182 -19.23 7.90 -4.45
C LEU A 182 -17.71 7.64 -4.38
N PRO A 183 -17.10 7.26 -3.25
CA PRO A 183 -15.66 6.95 -3.21
C PRO A 183 -15.28 5.79 -4.12
N ILE A 184 -16.17 4.79 -4.27
CA ILE A 184 -15.97 3.65 -5.18
C ILE A 184 -16.07 4.13 -6.64
N VAL A 185 -17.06 4.98 -6.96
CA VAL A 185 -17.22 5.58 -8.29
C VAL A 185 -15.97 6.38 -8.68
N PHE A 186 -15.42 7.18 -7.77
CA PHE A 186 -14.20 7.94 -8.03
C PHE A 186 -12.99 7.03 -8.25
N CYS A 187 -12.85 5.97 -7.45
CA CYS A 187 -11.81 4.95 -7.68
C CYS A 187 -12.00 4.21 -9.01
N PHE A 188 -13.24 3.95 -9.44
CA PHE A 188 -13.51 3.33 -10.73
C PHE A 188 -13.04 4.20 -11.91
N PHE A 189 -13.39 5.48 -11.92
CA PHE A 189 -12.90 6.39 -12.96
C PHE A 189 -11.37 6.59 -12.91
N GLN A 190 -10.82 6.63 -11.72
CA GLN A 190 -9.37 6.66 -11.52
C GLN A 190 -8.67 5.39 -12.06
N ALA A 191 -9.27 4.21 -11.84
CA ALA A 191 -8.78 2.96 -12.39
C ALA A 191 -8.80 2.97 -13.93
N ILE A 192 -9.88 3.51 -14.53
CA ILE A 192 -9.94 3.71 -15.99
C ILE A 192 -8.82 4.65 -16.45
N ALA A 193 -8.58 5.76 -15.74
CA ALA A 193 -7.49 6.68 -16.08
C ALA A 193 -6.11 5.99 -15.97
N ALA A 194 -5.87 5.21 -14.92
CA ALA A 194 -4.65 4.41 -14.78
C ALA A 194 -4.50 3.39 -15.92
N PHE A 195 -5.59 2.73 -16.30
CA PHE A 195 -5.61 1.81 -17.46
C PHE A 195 -5.26 2.51 -18.77
N LEU A 196 -5.86 3.67 -19.05
CA LEU A 196 -5.55 4.44 -20.26
C LEU A 196 -4.09 4.91 -20.28
N ILE A 197 -3.52 5.27 -19.12
CA ILE A 197 -2.10 5.60 -19.01
C ILE A 197 -1.24 4.36 -19.25
N SER A 198 -1.61 3.20 -18.71
CA SER A 198 -0.85 1.96 -18.91
C SER A 198 -0.68 1.58 -20.38
N LEU A 199 -1.64 1.93 -21.23
CA LEU A 199 -1.56 1.73 -22.69
C LEU A 199 -0.49 2.60 -23.36
N ARG A 200 -0.07 3.69 -22.71
CA ARG A 200 0.96 4.63 -23.22
C ARG A 200 2.39 4.18 -22.92
N PHE A 201 2.59 3.20 -22.05
CA PHE A 201 3.91 2.63 -21.85
C PHE A 201 4.44 2.01 -23.16
N GLN A 202 5.74 2.09 -23.32
CA GLN A 202 6.48 1.46 -24.42
C GLN A 202 7.30 0.32 -23.85
N GLU A 203 7.33 -0.83 -24.53
CA GLU A 203 8.17 -1.94 -24.10
C GLU A 203 9.63 -1.55 -24.26
N PHE A 204 10.43 -1.81 -23.22
CA PHE A 204 11.87 -1.57 -23.25
C PHE A 204 12.58 -2.89 -23.56
N ASN A 205 13.19 -2.97 -24.73
CA ASN A 205 13.85 -4.19 -25.24
C ASN A 205 15.35 -4.27 -24.86
N GLY A 206 15.84 -3.43 -23.96
CA GLY A 206 17.25 -3.27 -23.63
C GLY A 206 17.77 -4.12 -22.45
N GLY A 207 16.91 -4.88 -21.78
CA GLY A 207 17.33 -5.74 -20.66
C GLY A 207 17.79 -7.13 -21.12
N ASP A 208 18.85 -7.65 -20.50
CA ASP A 208 19.19 -9.07 -20.58
C ASP A 208 17.94 -9.89 -20.21
N LYS A 209 17.62 -10.90 -21.05
CA LYS A 209 16.49 -11.80 -20.76
C LYS A 209 16.72 -12.37 -19.36
N ALA A 210 15.88 -11.97 -18.44
CA ALA A 210 16.01 -12.29 -17.04
C ALA A 210 16.26 -13.77 -16.80
N ALA A 211 16.97 -14.03 -15.74
CA ALA A 211 17.20 -15.39 -15.23
C ALA A 211 15.84 -16.11 -15.15
N GLY A 212 15.73 -17.27 -15.78
CA GLY A 212 14.45 -18.00 -15.86
C GLY A 212 13.83 -18.23 -14.49
N LEU A 213 12.51 -18.45 -14.44
CA LEU A 213 11.68 -18.72 -13.25
C LEU A 213 12.42 -19.51 -12.16
N MET A 214 13.17 -20.54 -12.56
CA MET A 214 13.92 -21.41 -11.64
C MET A 214 15.06 -20.66 -10.93
N ALA A 215 15.66 -19.66 -11.57
CA ALA A 215 16.73 -18.86 -10.95
C ALA A 215 16.12 -17.88 -9.91
N ILE A 216 14.97 -17.29 -10.19
CA ILE A 216 14.24 -16.43 -9.26
C ILE A 216 13.80 -17.24 -8.03
N PHE A 217 13.18 -18.40 -8.25
CA PHE A 217 12.85 -19.31 -7.15
C PHE A 217 14.06 -19.71 -6.32
N LYS A 218 15.17 -20.05 -6.97
CA LYS A 218 16.40 -20.42 -6.29
C LYS A 218 16.98 -19.26 -5.48
N GLN A 219 16.92 -18.04 -6.01
CA GLN A 219 17.37 -16.83 -5.32
C GLN A 219 16.48 -16.51 -4.11
N THR A 220 15.14 -16.53 -4.28
CA THR A 220 14.17 -16.34 -3.19
C THR A 220 14.34 -17.40 -2.10
N TRP A 221 14.48 -18.67 -2.49
CA TRP A 221 14.73 -19.76 -1.55
C TRP A 221 16.06 -19.59 -0.80
N SER A 222 17.13 -19.16 -1.49
CA SER A 222 18.42 -18.87 -0.87
C SER A 222 18.32 -17.76 0.17
N ALA A 223 17.59 -16.66 -0.15
CA ALA A 223 17.37 -15.56 0.78
C ALA A 223 16.52 -16.00 1.99
N ALA A 224 15.45 -16.75 1.76
CA ALA A 224 14.61 -17.30 2.84
C ALA A 224 15.45 -18.23 3.74
N LYS A 225 16.25 -19.10 3.16
CA LYS A 225 17.18 -19.98 3.91
C LYS A 225 18.18 -19.17 4.74
N TRP A 226 18.74 -18.10 4.17
CA TRP A 226 19.66 -17.22 4.88
C TRP A 226 18.98 -16.53 6.08
N VAL A 227 17.75 -16.01 5.90
CA VAL A 227 16.98 -15.42 6.99
C VAL A 227 16.74 -16.44 8.11
N ILE A 228 16.33 -17.67 7.77
CA ILE A 228 16.04 -18.73 8.76
C ILE A 228 17.29 -19.20 9.48
N THR A 229 18.44 -19.23 8.81
CA THR A 229 19.70 -19.70 9.39
C THR A 229 20.46 -18.61 10.17
N THR A 230 20.14 -17.33 9.95
CA THR A 230 20.80 -16.21 10.62
C THR A 230 19.97 -15.77 11.84
N LYS A 231 20.44 -16.13 13.05
CA LYS A 231 19.70 -15.87 14.30
C LYS A 231 19.19 -14.43 14.46
N VAL A 232 19.99 -13.45 14.07
CA VAL A 232 19.60 -12.02 14.15
C VAL A 232 18.57 -11.68 13.10
N ALA A 233 18.72 -12.18 11.86
CA ALA A 233 17.78 -11.91 10.78
C ALA A 233 16.38 -12.51 11.08
N ILE A 234 16.33 -13.78 11.51
CA ILE A 234 15.04 -14.42 11.85
C ILE A 234 14.36 -13.73 13.03
N LEU A 235 15.11 -13.33 14.06
CA LEU A 235 14.54 -12.60 15.20
C LEU A 235 13.95 -11.26 14.76
N MET A 236 14.65 -10.54 13.90
CA MET A 236 14.15 -9.28 13.35
C MET A 236 12.93 -9.47 12.47
N VAL A 237 12.95 -10.44 11.55
CA VAL A 237 11.83 -10.70 10.65
C VAL A 237 10.61 -11.18 11.45
N VAL A 238 10.75 -12.15 12.33
CA VAL A 238 9.63 -12.66 13.15
C VAL A 238 9.13 -11.60 14.10
N GLY A 239 10.01 -10.89 14.82
CA GLY A 239 9.64 -9.80 15.71
C GLY A 239 8.93 -8.66 14.97
N GLY A 240 9.45 -8.30 13.79
CA GLY A 240 8.83 -7.29 12.92
C GLY A 240 7.44 -7.72 12.43
N LEU A 241 7.30 -8.94 11.93
CA LEU A 241 6.01 -9.47 11.46
C LEU A 241 4.97 -9.59 12.57
N LEU A 242 5.36 -9.98 13.79
CA LEU A 242 4.44 -10.03 14.92
C LEU A 242 3.91 -8.64 15.30
N ILE A 243 4.79 -7.64 15.37
CA ILE A 243 4.38 -6.26 15.67
C ILE A 243 3.56 -5.70 14.50
N ASP A 244 4.02 -5.85 13.26
CA ASP A 244 3.32 -5.36 12.07
C ASP A 244 1.94 -5.98 11.93
N GLY A 245 1.81 -7.30 12.12
CA GLY A 245 0.53 -8.00 12.04
C GLY A 245 -0.51 -7.45 13.00
N VAL A 246 -0.13 -7.10 14.24
CA VAL A 246 -1.06 -6.51 15.23
C VAL A 246 -1.41 -5.07 14.83
N VAL A 247 -0.41 -4.26 14.50
CA VAL A 247 -0.58 -2.83 14.16
C VAL A 247 -1.35 -2.66 12.85
N ARG A 248 -1.07 -3.47 11.85
CA ARG A 248 -1.73 -3.48 10.54
C ARG A 248 -3.21 -3.85 10.64
N ASN A 249 -3.56 -4.77 11.54
CA ASN A 249 -4.98 -5.06 11.80
C ASN A 249 -5.72 -3.81 12.25
N PHE A 250 -5.17 -3.02 13.19
CA PHE A 250 -5.79 -1.75 13.57
C PHE A 250 -5.85 -0.77 12.37
N ALA A 251 -4.79 -0.67 11.57
CA ALA A 251 -4.77 0.20 10.40
C ALA A 251 -5.92 -0.09 9.41
N THR A 252 -6.33 -1.35 9.27
CA THR A 252 -7.43 -1.74 8.39
C THR A 252 -8.82 -1.48 8.97
N ILE A 253 -8.98 -1.58 10.31
CA ILE A 253 -10.26 -1.39 10.99
C ILE A 253 -10.43 0.00 11.62
N ASN A 254 -9.47 0.90 11.47
CA ASN A 254 -9.43 2.19 12.16
C ASN A 254 -10.68 3.04 11.94
N SER A 255 -11.27 3.00 10.74
CA SER A 255 -12.48 3.77 10.44
C SER A 255 -13.69 3.28 11.26
N GLU A 256 -13.81 1.99 11.50
CA GLU A 256 -14.84 1.46 12.40
C GLU A 256 -14.58 1.86 13.85
N TYR A 257 -13.32 1.81 14.29
CA TYR A 257 -12.95 2.30 15.61
C TYR A 257 -13.30 3.78 15.80
N TYR A 258 -13.03 4.63 14.80
CA TYR A 258 -13.39 6.05 14.85
C TYR A 258 -14.90 6.26 14.93
N ARG A 259 -15.68 5.41 14.28
CA ARG A 259 -17.13 5.41 14.40
C ARG A 259 -17.58 5.05 15.82
N VAL A 260 -16.96 4.03 16.44
CA VAL A 260 -17.26 3.63 17.83
C VAL A 260 -16.97 4.73 18.85
N ILE A 261 -15.92 5.53 18.66
CA ILE A 261 -15.58 6.67 19.52
C ILE A 261 -16.24 7.98 19.08
N GLU A 262 -17.29 7.91 18.26
CA GLU A 262 -18.16 9.02 17.83
C GLU A 262 -17.44 10.12 17.06
N ILE A 263 -16.35 9.81 16.35
CA ILE A 263 -15.71 10.76 15.45
C ILE A 263 -16.58 10.94 14.20
N PRO A 264 -16.89 12.18 13.78
CA PRO A 264 -17.64 12.42 12.55
C PRO A 264 -16.91 11.88 11.31
N THR A 265 -17.61 11.15 10.45
CA THR A 265 -17.01 10.40 9.33
C THR A 265 -16.26 11.30 8.34
N TYR A 266 -16.76 12.52 8.10
CA TYR A 266 -16.06 13.50 7.23
C TYR A 266 -14.66 13.86 7.70
N THR A 267 -14.35 13.67 9.00
CA THR A 267 -13.01 13.97 9.56
C THR A 267 -11.98 12.86 9.31
N PHE A 268 -12.41 11.64 8.97
CA PHE A 268 -11.51 10.49 8.81
C PHE A 268 -10.41 10.74 7.75
N GLY A 269 -10.79 11.45 6.67
CA GLY A 269 -9.83 11.85 5.65
C GLY A 269 -8.77 12.82 6.16
N PHE A 270 -9.14 13.76 7.02
CA PHE A 270 -8.20 14.70 7.64
C PHE A 270 -7.28 14.01 8.65
N ILE A 271 -7.80 13.04 9.43
CA ILE A 271 -7.00 12.24 10.36
C ILE A 271 -5.97 11.42 9.57
N ALA A 272 -6.40 10.75 8.49
CA ALA A 272 -5.52 9.98 7.64
C ALA A 272 -4.46 10.87 6.96
N ALA A 273 -4.84 12.02 6.43
CA ALA A 273 -3.94 13.01 5.85
C ALA A 273 -2.91 13.53 6.88
N GLY A 274 -3.37 13.87 8.09
CA GLY A 274 -2.49 14.29 9.19
C GLY A 274 -1.49 13.19 9.58
N SER A 275 -1.93 11.94 9.66
CA SER A 275 -1.07 10.78 9.92
C SER A 275 -0.01 10.59 8.82
N ALA A 276 -0.39 10.77 7.55
CA ALA A 276 0.53 10.70 6.41
C ALA A 276 1.58 11.82 6.46
N ILE A 277 1.19 13.04 6.81
CA ILE A 277 2.11 14.18 6.98
C ILE A 277 3.10 13.90 8.13
N LEU A 278 2.61 13.40 9.27
CA LEU A 278 3.49 12.99 10.38
C LEU A 278 4.51 11.93 9.93
N GLY A 279 4.10 11.00 9.09
CA GLY A 279 4.97 9.98 8.50
C GLY A 279 6.18 10.54 7.74
N VAL A 280 6.09 11.76 7.20
CA VAL A 280 7.22 12.44 6.54
C VAL A 280 8.31 12.86 7.54
N TYR A 281 7.95 13.19 8.76
CA TYR A 281 8.89 13.64 9.81
C TYR A 281 9.44 12.48 10.66
N LEU A 282 8.73 11.39 10.76
CA LEU A 282 9.11 10.21 11.55
C LEU A 282 10.49 9.61 11.21
N PRO A 283 10.95 9.57 9.96
CA PRO A 283 12.29 9.05 9.66
C PRO A 283 13.43 9.80 10.35
N ARG A 284 13.24 11.07 10.72
CA ARG A 284 14.23 11.82 11.50
C ARG A 284 14.35 11.28 12.92
N LEU A 285 13.21 11.05 13.58
CA LEU A 285 13.15 10.44 14.90
C LEU A 285 13.67 9.01 14.86
N SER A 286 13.28 8.24 13.85
CA SER A 286 13.72 6.85 13.65
C SER A 286 15.23 6.75 13.50
N ARG A 287 15.85 7.65 12.73
CA ARG A 287 17.32 7.71 12.61
C ARG A 287 18.01 8.02 13.94
N TYR A 288 17.46 8.93 14.71
CA TYR A 288 17.99 9.25 16.04
C TYR A 288 17.93 8.03 16.97
N LEU A 289 16.78 7.35 17.04
CA LEU A 289 16.58 6.16 17.89
C LEU A 289 17.50 5.01 17.46
N VAL A 290 17.66 4.77 16.16
CA VAL A 290 18.57 3.74 15.63
C VAL A 290 20.03 4.07 15.95
N GLY A 291 20.42 5.33 15.98
CA GLY A 291 21.77 5.75 16.37
C GLY A 291 22.03 5.70 17.86
N ALA A 292 21.00 5.91 18.67
CA ALA A 292 21.12 5.98 20.13
C ALA A 292 21.01 4.62 20.83
N TYR A 293 20.30 3.64 20.24
CA TYR A 293 19.96 2.39 20.91
C TYR A 293 20.32 1.15 20.08
N THR A 294 20.49 0.03 20.77
CA THR A 294 20.69 -1.27 20.11
C THR A 294 19.46 -1.73 19.34
N PRO A 295 19.59 -2.62 18.33
CA PRO A 295 18.46 -3.18 17.61
C PRO A 295 17.38 -3.77 18.53
N LEU A 296 17.80 -4.57 19.52
CA LEU A 296 16.87 -5.18 20.50
C LEU A 296 16.12 -4.12 21.30
N THR A 297 16.82 -3.09 21.77
CA THR A 297 16.19 -1.99 22.52
C THR A 297 15.15 -1.27 21.66
N ASN A 298 15.45 -1.00 20.38
CA ASN A 298 14.50 -0.38 19.47
C ASN A 298 13.25 -1.25 19.23
N PHE A 299 13.40 -2.57 19.11
CA PHE A 299 12.25 -3.48 19.01
C PHE A 299 11.40 -3.50 20.29
N VAL A 300 12.02 -3.49 21.48
CA VAL A 300 11.31 -3.41 22.76
C VAL A 300 10.58 -2.08 22.89
N LEU A 301 11.22 -0.97 22.52
CA LEU A 301 10.59 0.35 22.56
C LEU A 301 9.36 0.44 21.67
N ILE A 302 9.44 -0.08 20.42
CA ILE A 302 8.29 -0.04 19.52
C ILE A 302 7.19 -1.02 19.93
N ALA A 303 7.54 -2.19 20.46
CA ALA A 303 6.56 -3.13 21.02
C ALA A 303 5.83 -2.51 22.21
N GLY A 304 6.57 -1.89 23.15
CA GLY A 304 6.01 -1.16 24.28
C GLY A 304 5.13 0.02 23.86
N TRP A 305 5.59 0.82 22.90
CA TRP A 305 4.80 1.90 22.32
C TRP A 305 3.49 1.39 21.68
N SER A 306 3.58 0.36 20.86
CA SER A 306 2.41 -0.26 20.21
C SER A 306 1.43 -0.81 21.25
N PHE A 307 1.95 -1.49 22.29
CA PHE A 307 1.13 -2.00 23.39
C PHE A 307 0.40 -0.87 24.13
N LEU A 308 1.09 0.22 24.47
CA LEU A 308 0.47 1.37 25.16
C LEU A 308 -0.61 2.03 24.30
N CYS A 309 -0.34 2.21 23.01
CA CYS A 309 -1.34 2.78 22.10
C CYS A 309 -2.56 1.86 21.94
N LEU A 310 -2.36 0.55 21.75
CA LEU A 310 -3.45 -0.42 21.63
C LEU A 310 -4.24 -0.56 22.95
N TYR A 311 -3.58 -0.52 24.10
CA TYR A 311 -4.25 -0.49 25.39
C TYR A 311 -5.12 0.77 25.55
N ALA A 312 -4.59 1.95 25.17
CA ALA A 312 -5.34 3.20 25.19
C ALA A 312 -6.54 3.18 24.23
N LEU A 313 -6.39 2.57 23.05
CA LEU A 313 -7.52 2.35 22.11
C LEU A 313 -8.63 1.51 22.74
N GLY A 314 -8.27 0.48 23.51
CA GLY A 314 -9.23 -0.37 24.22
C GLY A 314 -10.07 0.36 25.29
N GLN A 315 -9.65 1.55 25.72
CA GLN A 315 -10.45 2.38 26.65
C GLN A 315 -11.60 3.12 25.96
N THR A 316 -11.64 3.14 24.61
CA THR A 316 -12.70 3.76 23.79
C THR A 316 -13.05 5.20 24.17
N TRP A 317 -12.05 6.02 24.50
CA TRP A 317 -12.25 7.44 24.85
C TRP A 317 -12.86 8.21 23.67
N ALA A 318 -14.04 8.75 23.88
CA ALA A 318 -14.70 9.58 22.87
C ALA A 318 -13.75 10.70 22.40
N TYR A 319 -13.66 10.90 21.10
CA TYR A 319 -12.80 11.87 20.41
C TYR A 319 -11.30 11.71 20.67
N TRP A 320 -10.86 11.53 21.93
CA TRP A 320 -9.43 11.44 22.29
C TRP A 320 -8.76 10.14 21.84
N GLY A 321 -9.54 9.10 21.57
CA GLY A 321 -9.03 7.83 21.03
C GLY A 321 -8.35 7.96 19.66
N VAL A 322 -8.50 9.10 18.95
CA VAL A 322 -7.76 9.41 17.73
C VAL A 322 -6.25 9.49 17.99
N LEU A 323 -5.81 10.04 19.13
CA LEU A 323 -4.40 10.22 19.44
C LEU A 323 -3.62 8.89 19.51
N PRO A 324 -4.06 7.87 20.30
CA PRO A 324 -3.40 6.57 20.26
C PRO A 324 -3.51 5.89 18.90
N GLY A 325 -4.57 6.13 18.11
CA GLY A 325 -4.69 5.66 16.73
C GLY A 325 -3.58 6.21 15.82
N ILE A 326 -3.32 7.52 15.90
CA ILE A 326 -2.19 8.15 15.21
C ILE A 326 -0.87 7.58 15.74
N GLY A 327 -0.76 7.31 17.05
CA GLY A 327 0.40 6.67 17.65
C GLY A 327 0.70 5.29 17.08
N VAL A 328 -0.34 4.47 16.82
CA VAL A 328 -0.20 3.17 16.14
C VAL A 328 0.35 3.34 14.73
N MET A 329 -0.17 4.31 13.94
CA MET A 329 0.32 4.60 12.59
C MET A 329 1.79 5.07 12.60
N ALA A 330 2.16 5.90 13.57
CA ALA A 330 3.53 6.32 13.78
C ALA A 330 4.45 5.12 14.11
N GLY A 331 4.00 4.22 14.98
CA GLY A 331 4.69 2.97 15.30
C GLY A 331 4.94 2.11 14.05
N MET A 332 3.94 1.94 13.19
CA MET A 332 4.05 1.20 11.94
C MET A 332 5.12 1.81 11.01
N SER A 333 5.11 3.14 10.84
CA SER A 333 6.12 3.84 10.03
C SER A 333 7.53 3.67 10.60
N HIS A 334 7.69 3.73 11.93
CA HIS A 334 8.97 3.52 12.60
C HIS A 334 9.45 2.07 12.45
N LEU A 335 8.57 1.08 12.60
CA LEU A 335 8.89 -0.34 12.39
C LEU A 335 9.39 -0.58 10.96
N GLY A 336 8.70 -0.03 9.95
CA GLY A 336 9.12 -0.12 8.56
C GLY A 336 10.53 0.43 8.34
N PHE A 337 10.87 1.56 8.97
CA PHE A 337 12.22 2.12 8.93
C PHE A 337 13.26 1.22 9.60
N LEU A 338 12.98 0.67 10.81
CA LEU A 338 13.86 -0.26 11.52
C LEU A 338 14.17 -1.50 10.69
N MET A 339 13.12 -2.16 10.19
CA MET A 339 13.24 -3.36 9.37
C MET A 339 14.10 -3.10 8.15
N SER A 340 13.83 -2.00 7.42
CA SER A 340 14.62 -1.60 6.26
C SER A 340 16.09 -1.37 6.61
N ARG A 341 16.35 -0.61 7.66
CA ARG A 341 17.70 -0.23 8.06
C ARG A 341 18.55 -1.43 8.51
N TYR A 342 17.96 -2.28 9.34
CA TYR A 342 18.70 -3.41 9.92
C TYR A 342 18.88 -4.57 8.92
N LEU A 343 17.86 -4.89 8.13
CA LEU A 343 17.99 -5.94 7.11
C LEU A 343 18.97 -5.54 6.02
N ASN A 344 18.97 -4.26 5.59
CA ASN A 344 19.98 -3.76 4.65
C ASN A 344 21.41 -3.82 5.20
N GLY A 345 21.58 -3.65 6.52
CA GLY A 345 22.88 -3.72 7.17
C GLY A 345 23.41 -5.16 7.36
N LEU A 346 22.52 -6.16 7.34
CA LEU A 346 22.87 -7.57 7.53
C LEU A 346 23.05 -8.32 6.22
N ALA A 347 22.33 -7.92 5.16
CA ALA A 347 22.32 -8.62 3.88
C ALA A 347 23.50 -8.22 2.99
N ASP A 348 24.17 -9.22 2.40
CA ASP A 348 25.18 -9.01 1.36
C ASP A 348 24.53 -8.38 0.11
N SER A 349 25.33 -7.64 -0.68
CA SER A 349 24.87 -6.92 -1.87
C SER A 349 24.05 -7.78 -2.84
N HIS A 350 24.44 -9.05 -3.05
CA HIS A 350 23.75 -10.00 -3.94
C HIS A 350 22.41 -10.52 -3.41
N GLN A 351 22.16 -10.45 -2.09
CA GLN A 351 20.94 -10.97 -1.47
C GLN A 351 20.01 -9.86 -0.99
N ARG A 352 20.48 -8.61 -0.98
CA ARG A 352 19.79 -7.46 -0.37
C ARG A 352 18.40 -7.22 -0.93
N ALA A 353 18.26 -7.23 -2.27
CA ALA A 353 16.96 -7.03 -2.92
C ALA A 353 15.95 -8.11 -2.51
N THR A 354 16.37 -9.39 -2.53
CA THR A 354 15.49 -10.52 -2.18
C THR A 354 15.17 -10.58 -0.69
N VAL A 355 16.12 -10.20 0.19
CA VAL A 355 15.85 -10.12 1.65
C VAL A 355 14.88 -9.00 1.97
N LEU A 356 14.92 -7.90 1.23
CA LEU A 356 13.96 -6.80 1.38
C LEU A 356 12.58 -7.15 0.86
N SER A 357 12.45 -7.96 -0.19
CA SER A 357 11.14 -8.42 -0.67
C SER A 357 10.44 -9.39 0.30
N VAL A 358 11.19 -10.15 1.10
CA VAL A 358 10.63 -11.01 2.17
C VAL A 358 10.00 -10.19 3.31
N LYS A 359 10.31 -8.91 3.40
CA LYS A 359 9.74 -7.97 4.40
C LYS A 359 8.34 -7.48 4.04
N GLY A 360 8.02 -7.33 2.74
CA GLY A 360 6.72 -6.81 2.23
C GLY A 360 5.62 -7.80 2.42
#